data_19267c06a6401f77a9967ff4b6974a9d
#
_entry.id   19267c06a6401f77a9967ff4b6974a9d
#
_cell.length_a   1.000
_cell.length_b   1.000
_cell.length_c   1.000
_cell.angle_alpha   90.00
_cell.angle_beta   90.00
_cell.angle_gamma   90.00
#
_symmetry.space_group_name_H-M   'P 1'
#
loop_
_entity.id
_entity.type
_entity.pdbx_description
1 polymer ?
#
loop_
_entity_poly.entity_id
_entity_poly.type
_entity_poly.pdbx_seq_one_letter_code
_entity_poly.pdbx_strand_id
1 'polypeptide(L)'
;AARRLGGADKPGLIVGGRTLLDRVLDAVAGAATIVVAGPRRDTARPVSWVREDPPGAGPVAGIAAGGGLVRADVTLVLAADLPGIGPAVPALLGAVSGSPAAGVACLVEASGQVNYLAAAWRTTALRAALELTAGTHGAPVRALVAASEMIEVPDPQGWGYDCDTWDELAGARERAER
;
A
#
# COMPACT_ATOMS: atom_id res chain seq x y z
N ALA A 1 9.77 -9.58 -0.84
CA ALA A 1 10.23 -10.45 0.24
C ALA A 1 11.58 -9.97 0.77
N ALA A 2 11.71 -9.77 2.07
CA ALA A 2 12.78 -9.10 2.82
C ALA A 2 14.19 -9.75 2.71
N ARG A 3 14.64 -10.13 1.51
CA ARG A 3 15.98 -10.72 1.30
C ARG A 3 17.11 -9.76 1.69
N ARG A 4 16.91 -8.44 1.50
CA ARG A 4 17.91 -7.40 1.83
C ARG A 4 17.99 -7.09 3.33
N LEU A 5 16.97 -7.45 4.11
CA LEU A 5 16.93 -7.35 5.57
C LEU A 5 17.19 -8.70 6.27
N GLY A 6 17.87 -9.64 5.59
CA GLY A 6 18.24 -10.94 6.19
C GLY A 6 17.05 -11.84 6.55
N GLY A 7 15.89 -11.68 5.89
CA GLY A 7 14.68 -12.44 6.21
C GLY A 7 13.88 -11.91 7.41
N ALA A 8 14.22 -10.73 7.93
CA ALA A 8 13.48 -10.10 9.04
C ALA A 8 11.99 -9.90 8.68
N ASP A 9 11.12 -9.97 9.69
CA ASP A 9 9.70 -9.63 9.56
C ASP A 9 9.53 -8.12 9.39
N LYS A 10 9.67 -7.64 8.13
CA LYS A 10 9.73 -6.24 7.76
C LYS A 10 8.57 -5.41 8.33
N PRO A 11 7.29 -5.80 8.23
CA PRO A 11 6.19 -5.03 8.79
C PRO A 11 6.23 -4.88 10.32
N GLY A 12 6.95 -5.77 11.01
CA GLY A 12 7.15 -5.75 12.48
C GLY A 12 8.33 -4.89 12.95
N LEU A 13 9.16 -4.35 12.05
CA LEU A 13 10.29 -3.51 12.43
C LEU A 13 9.83 -2.19 13.06
N ILE A 14 10.54 -1.73 14.09
CA ILE A 14 10.17 -0.56 14.89
C ILE A 14 10.81 0.71 14.34
N VAL A 15 9.97 1.74 14.18
CA VAL A 15 10.33 3.12 13.81
C VAL A 15 9.56 4.09 14.71
N GLY A 16 10.25 4.90 15.49
CA GLY A 16 9.63 5.86 16.41
C GLY A 16 8.68 5.19 17.42
N GLY A 17 9.08 4.04 17.98
CA GLY A 17 8.28 3.32 18.99
C GLY A 17 7.08 2.53 18.46
N ARG A 18 6.86 2.49 17.15
CA ARG A 18 5.75 1.77 16.49
C ARG A 18 6.26 0.87 15.38
N THR A 19 5.54 -0.23 15.10
CA THR A 19 5.87 -1.07 13.94
C THR A 19 5.63 -0.32 12.63
N LEU A 20 6.32 -0.71 11.55
CA LEU A 20 6.06 -0.16 10.22
C LEU A 20 4.59 -0.32 9.83
N LEU A 21 4.02 -1.51 10.08
CA LEU A 21 2.60 -1.77 9.84
C LEU A 21 1.70 -0.83 10.65
N ASP A 22 1.93 -0.66 11.97
CA ASP A 22 1.09 0.21 12.79
C ASP A 22 1.13 1.67 12.34
N ARG A 23 2.26 2.15 11.82
CA ARG A 23 2.37 3.49 11.24
C ARG A 23 1.48 3.65 9.99
N VAL A 24 1.44 2.63 9.12
CA VAL A 24 0.52 2.62 7.97
C VAL A 24 -0.93 2.53 8.44
N LEU A 25 -1.23 1.71 9.45
CA LEU A 25 -2.57 1.59 10.03
C LEU A 25 -3.04 2.92 10.65
N ASP A 26 -2.14 3.68 11.27
CA ASP A 26 -2.47 5.01 11.80
C ASP A 26 -2.81 6.01 10.68
N ALA A 27 -2.10 5.94 9.56
CA ALA A 27 -2.37 6.79 8.40
C ALA A 27 -3.78 6.60 7.82
N VAL A 28 -4.38 5.42 8.02
CA VAL A 28 -5.72 5.06 7.54
C VAL A 28 -6.73 4.87 8.67
N ALA A 29 -6.49 5.47 9.83
CA ALA A 29 -7.34 5.29 11.02
C ALA A 29 -8.83 5.65 10.80
N GLY A 30 -9.12 6.55 9.85
CA GLY A 30 -10.48 6.95 9.48
C GLY A 30 -11.17 6.04 8.46
N ALA A 31 -10.52 4.97 7.99
CA ALA A 31 -11.12 4.05 7.03
C ALA A 31 -12.23 3.21 7.69
N ALA A 32 -13.35 3.04 6.97
CA ALA A 32 -14.47 2.22 7.43
C ALA A 32 -14.13 0.73 7.57
N THR A 33 -13.17 0.26 6.75
CA THR A 33 -12.70 -1.13 6.75
C THR A 33 -11.20 -1.14 6.50
N ILE A 34 -10.44 -1.83 7.34
CA ILE A 34 -9.01 -2.05 7.15
C ILE A 34 -8.77 -3.55 7.01
N VAL A 35 -8.14 -3.94 5.90
CA VAL A 35 -7.79 -5.33 5.59
C VAL A 35 -6.28 -5.43 5.43
N VAL A 36 -5.66 -6.35 6.13
CA VAL A 36 -4.23 -6.65 6.00
C VAL A 36 -4.05 -8.00 5.33
N ALA A 37 -3.35 -8.03 4.20
CA ALA A 37 -3.00 -9.25 3.49
C ALA A 37 -1.63 -9.74 3.94
N GLY A 38 -1.56 -10.93 4.52
CA GLY A 38 -0.31 -11.53 4.97
C GLY A 38 -0.44 -12.37 6.24
N PRO A 39 0.69 -12.80 6.82
CA PRO A 39 0.70 -13.53 8.09
C PRO A 39 0.12 -12.68 9.23
N ARG A 40 -0.80 -13.26 9.99
CA ARG A 40 -1.42 -12.59 11.14
C ARG A 40 -0.38 -12.23 12.20
N ARG A 41 -0.53 -11.04 12.78
CA ARG A 41 0.30 -10.51 13.87
C ARG A 41 -0.51 -9.59 14.78
N ASP A 42 0.05 -9.21 15.92
CA ASP A 42 -0.54 -8.19 16.76
C ASP A 42 -0.44 -6.82 16.10
N THR A 43 -1.52 -6.04 16.21
CA THR A 43 -1.61 -4.68 15.68
C THR A 43 -2.24 -3.76 16.72
N ALA A 44 -1.83 -2.49 16.72
CA ALA A 44 -2.33 -1.49 17.67
C ALA A 44 -3.82 -1.16 17.48
N ARG A 45 -4.41 -1.55 16.35
CA ARG A 45 -5.85 -1.36 16.07
C ARG A 45 -6.46 -2.60 15.42
N PRO A 46 -7.77 -2.81 15.55
CA PRO A 46 -8.46 -3.94 14.91
C PRO A 46 -8.37 -3.87 13.39
N VAL A 47 -8.07 -5.00 12.77
CA VAL A 47 -8.04 -5.18 11.32
C VAL A 47 -8.61 -6.54 10.92
N SER A 48 -9.11 -6.65 9.69
CA SER A 48 -9.43 -7.94 9.07
C SER A 48 -8.17 -8.53 8.43
N TRP A 49 -7.87 -9.79 8.73
CA TRP A 49 -6.74 -10.48 8.15
C TRP A 49 -7.18 -11.40 7.01
N VAL A 50 -6.49 -11.31 5.89
CA VAL A 50 -6.59 -12.23 4.76
C VAL A 50 -5.22 -12.77 4.39
N ARG A 51 -5.19 -13.85 3.65
CA ARG A 51 -3.96 -14.37 3.08
C ARG A 51 -4.22 -14.80 1.64
N GLU A 52 -3.28 -14.49 0.80
CA GLU A 52 -3.26 -14.97 -0.58
C GLU A 52 -3.11 -16.49 -0.66
N ASP A 53 -3.73 -17.11 -1.65
CA ASP A 53 -3.61 -18.53 -1.93
C ASP A 53 -3.12 -18.72 -3.39
N PRO A 54 -1.97 -19.40 -3.59
CA PRO A 54 -1.05 -19.92 -2.56
C PRO A 54 -0.30 -18.80 -1.82
N PRO A 55 0.16 -19.05 -0.56
CA PRO A 55 0.96 -18.09 0.18
C PRO A 55 2.24 -17.70 -0.58
N GLY A 56 2.52 -16.39 -0.67
CA GLY A 56 3.66 -15.84 -1.41
C GLY A 56 3.38 -15.63 -2.90
N ALA A 57 2.12 -15.70 -3.34
CA ALA A 57 1.71 -15.44 -4.73
C ALA A 57 1.92 -13.98 -5.19
N GLY A 58 2.38 -13.11 -4.29
CA GLY A 58 2.76 -11.74 -4.57
C GLY A 58 1.67 -10.70 -4.26
N PRO A 59 2.00 -9.41 -4.46
CA PRO A 59 1.16 -8.32 -3.99
C PRO A 59 -0.22 -8.27 -4.67
N VAL A 60 -0.32 -8.61 -5.95
CA VAL A 60 -1.62 -8.63 -6.65
C VAL A 60 -2.57 -9.66 -6.04
N ALA A 61 -2.06 -10.85 -5.69
CA ALA A 61 -2.85 -11.87 -5.02
C ALA A 61 -3.29 -11.43 -3.61
N GLY A 62 -2.43 -10.72 -2.87
CA GLY A 62 -2.81 -10.11 -1.59
C GLY A 62 -3.91 -9.06 -1.73
N ILE A 63 -3.82 -8.21 -2.76
CA ILE A 63 -4.84 -7.21 -3.09
C ILE A 63 -6.16 -7.90 -3.45
N ALA A 64 -6.13 -8.96 -4.25
CA ALA A 64 -7.31 -9.73 -4.63
C ALA A 64 -7.99 -10.36 -3.40
N ALA A 65 -7.19 -10.98 -2.51
CA ALA A 65 -7.71 -11.58 -1.28
C ALA A 65 -8.41 -10.55 -0.38
N GLY A 66 -7.86 -9.31 -0.29
CA GLY A 66 -8.44 -8.24 0.51
C GLY A 66 -9.63 -7.53 -0.14
N GLY A 67 -9.59 -7.37 -1.46
CA GLY A 67 -10.55 -6.57 -2.22
C GLY A 67 -12.01 -7.03 -2.09
N GLY A 68 -12.22 -8.32 -1.87
CA GLY A 68 -13.55 -8.90 -1.63
C GLY A 68 -14.24 -8.40 -0.34
N LEU A 69 -13.50 -7.92 0.64
CA LEU A 69 -14.02 -7.42 1.91
C LEU A 69 -14.36 -5.93 1.89
N VAL A 70 -13.82 -5.16 0.96
CA VAL A 70 -14.04 -3.72 0.88
C VAL A 70 -15.38 -3.41 0.20
N ARG A 71 -16.16 -2.49 0.79
CA ARG A 71 -17.46 -2.04 0.27
C ARG A 71 -17.50 -0.54 -0.02
N ALA A 72 -16.48 0.21 0.39
CA ALA A 72 -16.37 1.64 0.14
C ALA A 72 -16.16 1.94 -1.35
N ASP A 73 -16.52 3.14 -1.79
CA ASP A 73 -16.35 3.58 -3.19
C ASP A 73 -14.89 3.77 -3.58
N VAL A 74 -14.05 4.09 -2.59
CA VAL A 74 -12.60 4.26 -2.75
C VAL A 74 -11.84 3.28 -1.87
N THR A 75 -10.84 2.62 -2.43
CA THR A 75 -9.94 1.68 -1.75
C THR A 75 -8.51 2.23 -1.79
N LEU A 76 -7.89 2.40 -0.62
CA LEU A 76 -6.44 2.61 -0.54
C LEU A 76 -5.73 1.26 -0.60
N VAL A 77 -4.71 1.17 -1.44
CA VAL A 77 -3.79 0.03 -1.53
C VAL A 77 -2.41 0.53 -1.11
N LEU A 78 -1.97 0.10 0.06
CA LEU A 78 -0.73 0.57 0.67
C LEU A 78 0.17 -0.62 1.02
N ALA A 79 1.49 -0.49 0.76
CA ALA A 79 2.46 -1.43 1.29
C ALA A 79 2.58 -1.25 2.81
N ALA A 80 2.88 -2.34 3.53
CA ALA A 80 2.95 -2.36 5.00
C ALA A 80 4.24 -1.74 5.57
N ASP A 81 5.08 -1.17 4.74
CA ASP A 81 6.42 -0.67 5.03
C ASP A 81 6.65 0.79 4.59
N LEU A 82 5.56 1.56 4.47
CA LEU A 82 5.53 2.98 4.12
C LEU A 82 5.35 3.85 5.39
N PRO A 83 6.38 4.02 6.24
CA PRO A 83 6.21 4.65 7.56
C PRO A 83 5.82 6.14 7.52
N GLY A 84 6.01 6.79 6.37
CA GLY A 84 5.74 8.21 6.15
C GLY A 84 4.44 8.52 5.41
N ILE A 85 3.62 7.51 5.07
CA ILE A 85 2.52 7.65 4.09
C ILE A 85 1.37 8.57 4.54
N GLY A 86 1.23 8.85 5.85
CA GLY A 86 0.08 9.58 6.39
C GLY A 86 -0.28 10.88 5.65
N PRO A 87 0.64 11.83 5.46
CA PRO A 87 0.37 13.08 4.77
C PRO A 87 -0.03 12.92 3.29
N ALA A 88 0.35 11.81 2.63
CA ALA A 88 -0.02 11.56 1.23
C ALA A 88 -1.46 11.04 1.06
N VAL A 89 -2.05 10.45 2.09
CA VAL A 89 -3.40 9.84 2.02
C VAL A 89 -4.46 10.83 1.55
N PRO A 90 -4.58 12.06 2.09
CA PRO A 90 -5.56 13.03 1.60
C PRO A 90 -5.36 13.42 0.13
N ALA A 91 -4.11 13.55 -0.33
CA ALA A 91 -3.80 13.89 -1.72
C ALA A 91 -4.22 12.76 -2.68
N LEU A 92 -3.91 11.50 -2.34
CA LEU A 92 -4.32 10.33 -3.11
C LEU A 92 -5.86 10.23 -3.22
N LEU A 93 -6.56 10.37 -2.08
CA LEU A 93 -8.03 10.34 -2.04
C LEU A 93 -8.64 11.49 -2.84
N GLY A 94 -8.09 12.71 -2.69
CA GLY A 94 -8.53 13.89 -3.43
C GLY A 94 -8.35 13.73 -4.94
N ALA A 95 -7.22 13.20 -5.39
CA ALA A 95 -6.92 12.99 -6.80
C ALA A 95 -7.91 12.03 -7.46
N VAL A 96 -8.12 10.84 -6.88
CA VAL A 96 -9.05 9.85 -7.46
C VAL A 96 -10.51 10.31 -7.39
N SER A 97 -10.89 11.03 -6.33
CA SER A 97 -12.26 11.53 -6.17
C SER A 97 -12.56 12.71 -7.12
N GLY A 98 -11.57 13.55 -7.36
CA GLY A 98 -11.69 14.75 -8.20
C GLY A 98 -11.73 14.48 -9.71
N SER A 99 -11.36 13.27 -10.18
CA SER A 99 -11.37 12.90 -11.59
C SER A 99 -12.30 11.72 -11.84
N PRO A 100 -13.47 11.93 -12.46
CA PRO A 100 -14.41 10.85 -12.79
C PRO A 100 -13.84 9.78 -13.73
N ALA A 101 -12.91 10.14 -14.60
CA ALA A 101 -12.28 9.23 -15.57
C ALA A 101 -11.23 8.33 -14.92
N ALA A 102 -10.53 8.82 -13.90
CA ALA A 102 -9.44 8.09 -13.27
C ALA A 102 -9.94 6.89 -12.46
N GLY A 103 -9.36 5.73 -12.72
CA GLY A 103 -9.57 4.52 -11.93
C GLY A 103 -8.64 4.42 -10.74
N VAL A 104 -7.45 5.05 -10.82
CA VAL A 104 -6.41 4.98 -9.79
C VAL A 104 -5.59 6.27 -9.72
N ALA A 105 -5.15 6.64 -8.52
CA ALA A 105 -4.13 7.66 -8.27
C ALA A 105 -2.96 7.01 -7.54
N CYS A 106 -1.73 7.18 -8.05
CA CYS A 106 -0.51 6.63 -7.47
C CYS A 106 0.45 7.74 -7.07
N LEU A 107 1.20 7.56 -5.98
CA LEU A 107 2.32 8.44 -5.65
C LEU A 107 3.44 8.30 -6.67
N VAL A 108 4.07 9.43 -7.02
CA VAL A 108 5.23 9.50 -7.89
C VAL A 108 6.35 10.25 -7.19
N GLU A 109 7.48 9.58 -7.02
CA GLU A 109 8.68 10.15 -6.41
C GLU A 109 9.26 11.29 -7.26
N ALA A 110 10.11 12.11 -6.68
CA ALA A 110 10.86 13.17 -7.40
C ALA A 110 11.72 12.60 -8.53
N SER A 111 12.12 11.33 -8.46
CA SER A 111 12.82 10.58 -9.52
C SER A 111 11.96 10.27 -10.75
N GLY A 112 10.64 10.42 -10.64
CA GLY A 112 9.65 9.96 -11.63
C GLY A 112 9.22 8.50 -11.44
N GLN A 113 9.72 7.82 -10.40
CA GLN A 113 9.32 6.44 -10.12
C GLN A 113 7.94 6.40 -9.48
N VAL A 114 7.04 5.58 -10.07
CA VAL A 114 5.69 5.37 -9.54
C VAL A 114 5.71 4.33 -8.43
N ASN A 115 5.17 4.69 -7.26
CA ASN A 115 4.90 3.72 -6.19
C ASN A 115 3.48 3.14 -6.35
N TYR A 116 3.39 2.00 -7.01
CA TYR A 116 2.12 1.30 -7.26
C TYR A 116 1.44 0.73 -6.00
N LEU A 117 2.16 0.64 -4.87
CA LEU A 117 1.65 0.24 -3.56
C LEU A 117 1.48 1.43 -2.61
N ALA A 118 1.41 2.64 -3.14
CA ALA A 118 0.95 3.85 -2.49
C ALA A 118 -0.12 4.49 -3.38
N ALA A 119 -1.33 3.88 -3.40
CA ALA A 119 -2.35 4.19 -4.37
C ALA A 119 -3.75 4.28 -3.77
N ALA A 120 -4.59 5.19 -4.33
CA ALA A 120 -6.03 5.23 -4.12
C ALA A 120 -6.74 4.78 -5.40
N TRP A 121 -7.69 3.87 -5.26
CA TRP A 121 -8.45 3.30 -6.34
C TRP A 121 -9.94 3.60 -6.23
N ARG A 122 -10.62 3.82 -7.35
CA ARG A 122 -12.06 3.54 -7.38
C ARG A 122 -12.23 2.03 -7.19
N THR A 123 -13.02 1.62 -6.22
CA THR A 123 -13.18 0.20 -5.90
C THR A 123 -13.70 -0.62 -7.08
N THR A 124 -14.55 -0.04 -7.90
CA THR A 124 -15.04 -0.67 -9.14
C THR A 124 -13.93 -0.89 -10.16
N ALA A 125 -13.04 0.10 -10.35
CA ALA A 125 -11.89 -0.01 -11.26
C ALA A 125 -10.88 -1.04 -10.75
N LEU A 126 -10.61 -1.08 -9.44
CA LEU A 126 -9.75 -2.09 -8.83
C LEU A 126 -10.29 -3.51 -9.09
N ARG A 127 -11.58 -3.73 -8.91
CA ARG A 127 -12.21 -5.03 -9.16
C ARG A 127 -12.08 -5.44 -10.63
N ALA A 128 -12.40 -4.54 -11.56
CA ALA A 128 -12.25 -4.81 -12.99
C ALA A 128 -10.80 -5.14 -13.36
N ALA A 129 -9.83 -4.39 -12.83
CA ALA A 129 -8.40 -4.66 -13.06
C ALA A 129 -7.96 -6.01 -12.49
N LEU A 130 -8.47 -6.41 -11.31
CA LEU A 130 -8.20 -7.71 -10.72
C LEU A 130 -8.79 -8.85 -11.56
N GLU A 131 -9.98 -8.69 -12.12
CA GLU A 131 -10.58 -9.68 -13.02
C GLU A 131 -9.75 -9.87 -14.29
N LEU A 132 -9.24 -8.78 -14.89
CA LEU A 132 -8.37 -8.83 -16.08
C LEU A 132 -7.02 -9.49 -15.79
N THR A 133 -6.53 -9.42 -14.55
CA THR A 133 -5.26 -10.04 -14.12
C THR A 133 -5.45 -11.40 -13.47
N ALA A 134 -6.67 -11.89 -13.32
CA ALA A 134 -6.99 -13.17 -12.72
C ALA A 134 -6.30 -14.32 -13.49
N GLY A 135 -5.67 -15.22 -12.73
CA GLY A 135 -4.91 -16.35 -13.30
C GLY A 135 -3.47 -16.04 -13.69
N THR A 136 -3.01 -14.77 -13.63
CA THR A 136 -1.61 -14.40 -13.87
C THR A 136 -0.81 -14.53 -12.57
N HIS A 137 -0.22 -15.71 -12.33
CA HIS A 137 0.61 -15.97 -11.15
C HIS A 137 1.80 -15.00 -11.12
N GLY A 138 2.00 -14.30 -10.00
CA GLY A 138 3.11 -13.36 -9.82
C GLY A 138 2.99 -12.08 -10.67
N ALA A 139 1.79 -11.71 -11.11
CA ALA A 139 1.57 -10.47 -11.84
C ALA A 139 2.16 -9.27 -11.07
N PRO A 140 2.95 -8.41 -11.72
CA PRO A 140 3.44 -7.21 -11.07
C PRO A 140 2.30 -6.20 -10.89
N VAL A 141 2.31 -5.43 -9.78
CA VAL A 141 1.26 -4.42 -9.48
C VAL A 141 1.11 -3.39 -10.60
N ARG A 142 2.18 -3.07 -11.33
CA ARG A 142 2.12 -2.19 -12.51
C ARG A 142 1.15 -2.69 -13.59
N ALA A 143 1.00 -4.02 -13.74
CA ALA A 143 0.05 -4.57 -14.71
C ALA A 143 -1.40 -4.34 -14.27
N LEU A 144 -1.67 -4.38 -12.96
CA LEU A 144 -2.96 -4.03 -12.39
C LEU A 144 -3.29 -2.56 -12.67
N VAL A 145 -2.34 -1.65 -12.42
CA VAL A 145 -2.53 -0.21 -12.65
C VAL A 145 -2.70 0.11 -14.15
N ALA A 146 -1.96 -0.57 -15.04
CA ALA A 146 -2.04 -0.36 -16.48
C ALA A 146 -3.43 -0.70 -17.08
N ALA A 147 -4.28 -1.41 -16.35
CA ALA A 147 -5.66 -1.68 -16.73
C ALA A 147 -6.65 -0.52 -16.47
N SER A 148 -6.16 0.61 -15.92
CA SER A 148 -6.98 1.76 -15.54
C SER A 148 -6.33 3.08 -15.95
N GLU A 149 -7.13 4.14 -16.13
CA GLU A 149 -6.59 5.49 -16.24
C GLU A 149 -6.00 5.91 -14.89
N MET A 150 -4.71 6.26 -14.90
CA MET A 150 -3.94 6.61 -13.70
C MET A 150 -3.70 8.11 -13.61
N ILE A 151 -3.88 8.67 -12.40
CA ILE A 151 -3.40 10.00 -12.03
C ILE A 151 -2.10 9.86 -11.25
N GLU A 152 -1.10 10.65 -11.62
CA GLU A 152 0.14 10.81 -10.89
C GLU A 152 -0.03 11.86 -9.79
N VAL A 153 0.27 11.48 -8.54
CA VAL A 153 0.28 12.38 -7.39
C VAL A 153 1.75 12.60 -6.99
N PRO A 154 2.31 13.81 -7.19
CA PRO A 154 3.70 14.07 -6.84
C PRO A 154 3.98 13.89 -5.35
N ASP A 155 5.11 13.28 -5.03
CA ASP A 155 5.62 13.09 -3.66
C ASP A 155 6.99 13.76 -3.46
N PRO A 156 7.03 15.11 -3.40
CA PRO A 156 8.29 15.84 -3.26
C PRO A 156 8.93 15.68 -1.87
N GLN A 157 8.19 15.23 -0.86
CA GLN A 157 8.67 15.00 0.49
C GLN A 157 9.09 13.54 0.76
N GLY A 158 8.83 12.63 -0.19
CA GLY A 158 9.15 11.21 -0.04
C GLY A 158 8.30 10.51 1.01
N TRP A 159 7.01 10.83 1.12
CA TRP A 159 6.08 10.17 2.05
C TRP A 159 5.85 8.69 1.71
N GLY A 160 5.96 8.36 0.41
CA GLY A 160 5.79 7.01 -0.11
C GLY A 160 7.07 6.17 -0.13
N TYR A 161 8.16 6.60 0.55
CA TYR A 161 9.36 5.79 0.62
C TYR A 161 9.11 4.49 1.39
N ASP A 162 9.67 3.41 0.89
CA ASP A 162 9.69 2.11 1.57
C ASP A 162 10.98 1.88 2.36
N CYS A 163 10.97 0.91 3.27
CA CYS A 163 12.13 0.55 4.09
C CYS A 163 12.68 -0.81 3.66
N ASP A 164 13.32 -0.91 2.50
CA ASP A 164 13.85 -2.17 1.94
C ASP A 164 15.23 -2.57 2.50
N THR A 165 15.98 -1.59 3.03
CA THR A 165 17.32 -1.77 3.55
C THR A 165 17.45 -1.29 5.00
N TRP A 166 18.53 -1.70 5.69
CA TRP A 166 18.83 -1.20 7.04
C TRP A 166 19.12 0.31 7.06
N ASP A 167 19.72 0.86 6.00
CA ASP A 167 20.01 2.30 5.90
C ASP A 167 18.72 3.11 5.73
N GLU A 168 17.77 2.64 4.91
CA GLU A 168 16.45 3.25 4.78
C GLU A 168 15.67 3.20 6.10
N LEU A 169 15.76 2.08 6.84
CA LEU A 169 15.15 1.96 8.15
C LEU A 169 15.78 2.93 9.18
N ALA A 170 17.10 3.10 9.14
CA ALA A 170 17.80 4.09 9.99
C ALA A 170 17.33 5.51 9.65
N GLY A 171 17.26 5.87 8.39
CA GLY A 171 16.72 7.17 7.94
C GLY A 171 15.26 7.37 8.34
N ALA A 172 14.44 6.31 8.34
CA ALA A 172 13.06 6.37 8.83
C ALA A 172 13.00 6.70 10.33
N ARG A 173 13.88 6.10 11.12
CA ARG A 173 13.98 6.36 12.56
C ARG A 173 14.36 7.81 12.86
N GLU A 174 15.37 8.33 12.17
CA GLU A 174 15.79 9.75 12.30
C GLU A 174 14.67 10.73 11.93
N ARG A 175 13.88 10.41 10.91
CA ARG A 175 12.70 11.23 10.53
C ARG A 175 11.58 11.18 11.56
N ALA A 176 11.42 10.06 12.25
CA ALA A 176 10.38 9.89 13.27
C ALA A 176 10.71 10.58 14.62
N GLU A 177 11.97 10.97 14.82
CA GLU A 177 12.46 11.68 16.02
C GLU A 177 12.40 13.22 15.87
N ARG A 178 12.17 13.74 14.65
CA ARG A 178 12.02 15.18 14.36
C ARG A 178 10.57 15.64 14.51
#